data_72c747f86cf59b7aed62a0c5947b7b9e
#
_entry.id   72c747f86cf59b7aed62a0c5947b7b9e
#
_cell.length_a   1.000
_cell.length_b   1.000
_cell.length_c   1.000
_cell.angle_alpha   90.00
_cell.angle_beta   90.00
_cell.angle_gamma   90.00
#
_symmetry.space_group_name_H-M   'P 1'
#
loop_
_entity.id
_entity.type
_entity.pdbx_description
1 polymer ?
#
loop_
_entity_poly.entity_id
_entity_poly.type
_entity_poly.pdbx_seq_one_letter_code
_entity_poly.pdbx_strand_id
1 'polypeptide(L)'
;MANPLDDPLYYLHNFRQVLLWLRQRYADLLDADEVHFIQQFDSLPQASQALLVRMVMRKGVHFRASKLNYAEIGCTHTAALALVEQGWVDDQGELGLAALFALLQKGEILDVFKPWVEHPKGKKADWLEGLATRFTESRSFAQWCPGLDDALYSLTVMDLCDRLRLMFFGNLHQDWSEFVLADLGIYTYEKVEFCAQSRGLRHREDVHGFLFLHQCQQAFEAGEALDAVLAQISTFATDNPWLEKRRAKLLFQIGHACERSAELDVAQRIYRLCAYPGARSRLIRVLERQEDYAQAMALACAAQQAPESAAERQHLLRVLPRLRRKLGEPALPKAKPRTVTRLD
;
A
#
# COMPACT_ATOMS: atom_id res chain seq x y z
N MET A 1 -36.25 -8.21 -3.19
CA MET A 1 -34.90 -8.63 -2.78
C MET A 1 -34.73 -8.15 -1.36
N ALA A 2 -34.29 -9.01 -0.43
CA ALA A 2 -33.99 -8.57 0.94
C ALA A 2 -32.87 -7.52 0.88
N ASN A 3 -32.93 -6.52 1.73
CA ASN A 3 -31.85 -5.55 1.87
C ASN A 3 -30.58 -6.31 2.31
N PRO A 4 -29.41 -6.15 1.65
CA PRO A 4 -28.18 -6.84 2.06
C PRO A 4 -27.82 -6.66 3.53
N LEU A 5 -28.26 -5.54 4.15
CA LEU A 5 -28.08 -5.29 5.59
C LEU A 5 -28.97 -6.15 6.50
N ASP A 6 -29.97 -6.86 5.94
CA ASP A 6 -30.82 -7.77 6.73
C ASP A 6 -30.14 -9.14 6.95
N ASP A 7 -29.09 -9.45 6.20
CA ASP A 7 -28.28 -10.65 6.41
C ASP A 7 -27.02 -10.33 7.23
N PRO A 8 -26.94 -10.77 8.48
CA PRO A 8 -25.79 -10.50 9.35
C PRO A 8 -24.48 -11.15 8.85
N LEU A 9 -24.55 -12.11 7.94
CA LEU A 9 -23.41 -12.83 7.34
C LEU A 9 -23.06 -12.39 5.91
N TYR A 10 -23.60 -11.25 5.44
CA TYR A 10 -23.33 -10.73 4.07
C TYR A 10 -21.83 -10.67 3.72
N TYR A 11 -20.99 -10.26 4.68
CA TYR A 11 -19.54 -10.16 4.50
C TYR A 11 -18.88 -11.53 4.27
N LEU A 12 -19.38 -12.58 4.93
CA LEU A 12 -18.93 -13.94 4.73
C LEU A 12 -19.33 -14.48 3.36
N HIS A 13 -20.55 -14.19 2.91
CA HIS A 13 -21.02 -14.57 1.58
C HIS A 13 -20.17 -13.91 0.51
N ASN A 14 -19.87 -12.63 0.65
CA ASN A 14 -19.01 -11.89 -0.27
C ASN A 14 -17.60 -12.45 -0.31
N PHE A 15 -17.00 -12.73 0.85
CA PHE A 15 -15.67 -13.33 0.91
C PHE A 15 -15.62 -14.70 0.21
N ARG A 16 -16.61 -15.56 0.43
CA ARG A 16 -16.74 -16.85 -0.29
C ARG A 16 -16.84 -16.66 -1.81
N GLN A 17 -17.61 -15.68 -2.26
CA GLN A 17 -17.72 -15.35 -3.69
C GLN A 17 -16.37 -14.94 -4.28
N VAL A 18 -15.57 -14.16 -3.55
CA VAL A 18 -14.22 -13.79 -4.00
C VAL A 18 -13.31 -15.02 -4.08
N LEU A 19 -13.31 -15.89 -3.08
CA LEU A 19 -12.50 -17.10 -3.13
C LEU A 19 -12.88 -18.00 -4.31
N LEU A 20 -14.19 -18.15 -4.57
CA LEU A 20 -14.67 -18.88 -5.74
C LEU A 20 -14.22 -18.23 -7.04
N TRP A 21 -14.32 -16.90 -7.14
CA TRP A 21 -13.93 -16.14 -8.31
C TRP A 21 -12.42 -16.26 -8.57
N LEU A 22 -11.58 -16.22 -7.52
CA LEU A 22 -10.14 -16.42 -7.62
C LEU A 22 -9.80 -17.82 -8.12
N ARG A 23 -10.43 -18.85 -7.58
CA ARG A 23 -10.26 -20.23 -8.07
C ARG A 23 -10.59 -20.39 -9.55
N GLN A 24 -11.62 -19.70 -10.04
CA GLN A 24 -12.05 -19.79 -11.45
C GLN A 24 -11.13 -18.99 -12.39
N ARG A 25 -10.62 -17.85 -11.94
CA ARG A 25 -9.94 -16.89 -12.81
C ARG A 25 -8.42 -16.83 -12.64
N TYR A 26 -7.91 -17.23 -11.50
CA TYR A 26 -6.50 -17.16 -11.14
C TYR A 26 -5.92 -18.51 -10.70
N ALA A 27 -6.57 -19.63 -11.06
CA ALA A 27 -6.09 -20.96 -10.71
C ALA A 27 -4.63 -21.20 -11.14
N ASP A 28 -4.21 -20.58 -12.24
CA ASP A 28 -2.85 -20.62 -12.79
C ASP A 28 -1.83 -19.75 -12.03
N LEU A 29 -2.29 -18.85 -11.17
CA LEU A 29 -1.44 -17.96 -10.37
C LEU A 29 -1.43 -18.31 -8.87
N LEU A 30 -2.44 -19.04 -8.39
CA LEU A 30 -2.50 -19.46 -6.99
C LEU A 30 -1.37 -20.43 -6.68
N ASP A 31 -0.66 -20.18 -5.57
CA ASP A 31 0.31 -21.14 -5.04
C ASP A 31 -0.37 -22.25 -4.21
N ALA A 32 0.44 -23.21 -3.75
CA ALA A 32 -0.07 -24.36 -2.99
C ALA A 32 -0.72 -23.93 -1.66
N ASP A 33 -0.17 -22.92 -0.99
CA ASP A 33 -0.69 -22.45 0.30
C ASP A 33 -2.01 -21.71 0.12
N GLU A 34 -2.15 -20.94 -0.95
CA GLU A 34 -3.40 -20.23 -1.29
C GLU A 34 -4.52 -21.20 -1.69
N VAL A 35 -4.18 -22.22 -2.49
CA VAL A 35 -5.12 -23.29 -2.84
C VAL A 35 -5.55 -24.03 -1.59
N HIS A 36 -4.61 -24.40 -0.72
CA HIS A 36 -4.88 -25.07 0.55
C HIS A 36 -5.77 -24.21 1.45
N PHE A 37 -5.44 -22.94 1.62
CA PHE A 37 -6.25 -21.99 2.39
C PHE A 37 -7.70 -21.95 1.92
N ILE A 38 -7.91 -21.80 0.61
CA ILE A 38 -9.26 -21.71 0.04
C ILE A 38 -10.04 -23.03 0.29
N GLN A 39 -9.39 -24.18 0.17
CA GLN A 39 -10.03 -25.47 0.41
C GLN A 39 -10.37 -25.69 1.89
N GLN A 40 -9.45 -25.37 2.79
CA GLN A 40 -9.65 -25.52 4.22
C GLN A 40 -10.68 -24.51 4.76
N PHE A 41 -10.71 -23.27 4.22
CA PHE A 41 -11.70 -22.27 4.60
C PHE A 41 -13.13 -22.79 4.40
N ASP A 42 -13.41 -23.45 3.27
CA ASP A 42 -14.74 -24.00 2.99
C ASP A 42 -15.16 -25.10 3.97
N SER A 43 -14.20 -25.82 4.58
CA SER A 43 -14.44 -26.91 5.54
C SER A 43 -14.61 -26.45 6.99
N LEU A 44 -14.26 -25.19 7.31
CA LEU A 44 -14.39 -24.65 8.66
C LEU A 44 -15.85 -24.48 9.10
N PRO A 45 -16.14 -24.56 10.42
CA PRO A 45 -17.42 -24.12 10.94
C PRO A 45 -17.77 -22.69 10.54
N GLN A 46 -19.03 -22.42 10.24
CA GLN A 46 -19.47 -21.09 9.77
C GLN A 46 -19.08 -19.95 10.72
N ALA A 47 -19.16 -20.17 12.05
CA ALA A 47 -18.75 -19.18 13.04
C ALA A 47 -17.24 -18.86 12.92
N SER A 48 -16.40 -19.86 12.69
CA SER A 48 -14.96 -19.69 12.52
C SER A 48 -14.64 -18.97 11.21
N GLN A 49 -15.31 -19.31 10.11
CA GLN A 49 -15.19 -18.57 8.86
C GLN A 49 -15.58 -17.09 9.03
N ALA A 50 -16.72 -16.84 9.69
CA ALA A 50 -17.22 -15.50 9.94
C ALA A 50 -16.24 -14.68 10.80
N LEU A 51 -15.68 -15.29 11.86
CA LEU A 51 -14.68 -14.66 12.72
C LEU A 51 -13.42 -14.29 11.93
N LEU A 52 -12.87 -15.22 11.14
CA LEU A 52 -11.69 -14.93 10.30
C LEU A 52 -11.94 -13.75 9.38
N VAL A 53 -13.07 -13.73 8.66
CA VAL A 53 -13.40 -12.64 7.73
C VAL A 53 -13.52 -11.30 8.47
N ARG A 54 -14.19 -11.29 9.65
CA ARG A 54 -14.27 -10.09 10.50
C ARG A 54 -12.89 -9.57 10.92
N MET A 55 -11.95 -10.47 11.23
CA MET A 55 -10.58 -10.09 11.59
C MET A 55 -9.82 -9.55 10.38
N VAL A 56 -9.88 -10.24 9.23
CA VAL A 56 -9.21 -9.84 7.98
C VAL A 56 -9.73 -8.49 7.46
N MET A 57 -10.99 -8.15 7.68
CA MET A 57 -11.59 -6.86 7.31
C MET A 57 -11.15 -5.70 8.21
N ARG A 58 -10.51 -5.96 9.33
CA ARG A 58 -10.06 -4.92 10.27
C ARG A 58 -8.60 -4.57 10.04
N LYS A 59 -8.22 -3.37 10.47
CA LYS A 59 -6.81 -2.95 10.43
C LYS A 59 -6.00 -3.66 11.53
N GLY A 60 -4.80 -4.08 11.14
CA GLY A 60 -3.86 -4.77 12.04
C GLY A 60 -4.07 -6.28 12.05
N VAL A 61 -3.19 -6.95 12.77
CA VAL A 61 -3.17 -8.43 12.87
C VAL A 61 -3.47 -8.93 14.27
N HIS A 62 -3.43 -8.06 15.27
CA HIS A 62 -3.64 -8.42 16.68
C HIS A 62 -5.00 -7.94 17.16
N PHE A 63 -5.78 -8.81 17.78
CA PHE A 63 -7.14 -8.52 18.24
C PHE A 63 -7.38 -9.05 19.64
N ARG A 64 -7.93 -8.24 20.51
CA ARG A 64 -8.39 -8.70 21.84
C ARG A 64 -9.72 -9.43 21.69
N ALA A 65 -9.86 -10.57 22.36
CA ALA A 65 -11.08 -11.38 22.33
C ALA A 65 -12.31 -10.56 22.76
N SER A 66 -12.17 -9.73 23.80
CA SER A 66 -13.24 -8.84 24.30
C SER A 66 -13.72 -7.79 23.27
N LYS A 67 -12.96 -7.56 22.19
CA LYS A 67 -13.30 -6.62 21.09
C LYS A 67 -13.83 -7.31 19.83
N LEU A 68 -13.92 -8.63 19.85
CA LEU A 68 -14.43 -9.47 18.75
C LEU A 68 -15.84 -9.99 19.14
N ASN A 69 -16.72 -9.10 19.52
CA ASN A 69 -18.07 -9.47 19.93
C ASN A 69 -19.07 -9.23 18.80
N TYR A 70 -19.55 -10.32 18.22
CA TYR A 70 -20.46 -10.33 17.08
C TYR A 70 -21.61 -11.30 17.35
N ALA A 71 -22.85 -10.79 17.33
CA ALA A 71 -24.04 -11.59 17.66
C ALA A 71 -24.20 -12.81 16.71
N GLU A 72 -23.86 -12.63 15.43
CA GLU A 72 -23.94 -13.66 14.41
C GLU A 72 -22.89 -14.77 14.54
N ILE A 73 -21.81 -14.53 15.29
CA ILE A 73 -20.75 -15.50 15.55
C ILE A 73 -20.97 -16.25 16.85
N GLY A 74 -21.58 -15.58 17.83
CA GLY A 74 -21.79 -16.13 19.17
C GLY A 74 -20.51 -16.12 20.01
N CYS A 75 -20.07 -17.28 20.48
CA CYS A 75 -18.88 -17.39 21.32
C CYS A 75 -17.60 -17.26 20.48
N THR A 76 -16.91 -16.13 20.60
CA THR A 76 -15.64 -15.86 19.88
C THR A 76 -14.58 -16.90 20.20
N HIS A 77 -14.46 -17.33 21.45
CA HIS A 77 -13.47 -18.34 21.84
C HIS A 77 -13.69 -19.66 21.09
N THR A 78 -14.94 -20.17 21.07
CA THR A 78 -15.28 -21.41 20.35
C THR A 78 -15.02 -21.25 18.84
N ALA A 79 -15.35 -20.09 18.26
CA ALA A 79 -15.11 -19.83 16.86
C ALA A 79 -13.60 -19.74 16.52
N ALA A 80 -12.77 -19.28 17.46
CA ALA A 80 -11.33 -19.16 17.27
C ALA A 80 -10.60 -20.53 17.30
N LEU A 81 -11.11 -21.54 18.01
CA LEU A 81 -10.43 -22.82 18.18
C LEU A 81 -10.07 -23.47 16.84
N ALA A 82 -11.00 -23.57 15.90
CA ALA A 82 -10.72 -24.15 14.61
C ALA A 82 -9.71 -23.33 13.77
N LEU A 83 -9.62 -22.01 14.00
CA LEU A 83 -8.63 -21.14 13.35
C LEU A 83 -7.24 -21.33 13.97
N VAL A 84 -7.16 -21.58 15.27
CA VAL A 84 -5.92 -21.91 15.97
C VAL A 84 -5.41 -23.28 15.55
N GLU A 85 -6.29 -24.29 15.45
CA GLU A 85 -5.97 -25.63 14.93
C GLU A 85 -5.40 -25.60 13.52
N GLN A 86 -5.90 -24.70 12.66
CA GLN A 86 -5.36 -24.48 11.32
C GLN A 86 -4.05 -23.67 11.31
N GLY A 87 -3.63 -23.12 12.44
CA GLY A 87 -2.49 -22.20 12.52
C GLY A 87 -2.72 -20.84 11.87
N TRP A 88 -3.98 -20.46 11.58
CA TRP A 88 -4.34 -19.16 10.99
C TRP A 88 -4.51 -18.05 12.00
N VAL A 89 -4.67 -18.43 13.24
CA VAL A 89 -4.69 -17.56 14.41
C VAL A 89 -3.72 -18.12 15.44
N ASP A 90 -2.88 -17.27 15.97
CA ASP A 90 -2.01 -17.56 17.10
C ASP A 90 -2.62 -16.91 18.36
N ASP A 91 -2.96 -17.73 19.36
CA ASP A 91 -3.52 -17.29 20.66
C ASP A 91 -2.46 -17.21 21.76
N GLN A 92 -1.21 -17.60 21.46
CA GLN A 92 -0.06 -17.55 22.36
C GLN A 92 1.02 -16.56 21.94
N GLY A 93 0.77 -15.81 20.87
CA GLY A 93 1.74 -14.90 20.25
C GLY A 93 2.24 -13.82 21.20
N GLU A 94 3.51 -13.45 20.97
CA GLU A 94 4.15 -12.36 21.69
C GLU A 94 4.00 -11.03 20.96
N LEU A 95 3.93 -9.94 21.72
CA LEU A 95 3.88 -8.58 21.17
C LEU A 95 5.03 -7.74 21.75
N GLY A 96 5.57 -6.87 20.92
CA GLY A 96 6.39 -5.75 21.37
C GLY A 96 5.52 -4.61 21.96
N LEU A 97 6.17 -3.71 22.66
CA LEU A 97 5.52 -2.59 23.36
C LEU A 97 4.62 -1.74 22.43
N ALA A 98 5.06 -1.45 21.21
CA ALA A 98 4.30 -0.63 20.26
C ALA A 98 2.97 -1.30 19.85
N ALA A 99 2.99 -2.61 19.59
CA ALA A 99 1.79 -3.38 19.26
C ALA A 99 0.84 -3.44 20.46
N LEU A 100 1.37 -3.66 21.67
CA LEU A 100 0.58 -3.61 22.92
C LEU A 100 -0.11 -2.25 23.09
N PHE A 101 0.63 -1.16 22.89
CA PHE A 101 0.08 0.20 22.99
C PHE A 101 -1.04 0.42 21.95
N ALA A 102 -0.95 -0.15 20.76
CA ALA A 102 -2.04 -0.06 19.78
C ALA A 102 -3.34 -0.72 20.26
N LEU A 103 -3.24 -1.78 21.05
CA LEU A 103 -4.39 -2.57 21.55
C LEU A 103 -5.02 -2.02 22.82
N LEU A 104 -4.24 -1.44 23.73
CA LEU A 104 -4.71 -0.98 25.03
C LEU A 104 -5.32 0.42 24.94
N GLN A 105 -6.34 0.67 25.78
CA GLN A 105 -6.86 2.00 26.03
C GLN A 105 -5.92 2.77 26.97
N LYS A 106 -6.04 4.09 26.99
CA LYS A 106 -5.18 4.96 27.79
C LYS A 106 -5.20 4.62 29.29
N GLY A 107 -6.38 4.28 29.82
CA GLY A 107 -6.53 3.85 31.21
C GLY A 107 -5.80 2.54 31.49
N GLU A 108 -5.97 1.53 30.62
CA GLU A 108 -5.31 0.23 30.74
C GLU A 108 -3.78 0.35 30.67
N ILE A 109 -3.25 1.25 29.83
CA ILE A 109 -1.81 1.54 29.76
C ILE A 109 -1.33 2.12 31.11
N LEU A 110 -2.08 3.03 31.71
CA LEU A 110 -1.74 3.58 33.01
C LEU A 110 -1.77 2.51 34.11
N ASP A 111 -2.74 1.61 34.09
CA ASP A 111 -2.83 0.52 35.07
C ASP A 111 -1.63 -0.42 34.98
N VAL A 112 -1.20 -0.78 33.75
CA VAL A 112 -0.07 -1.68 33.50
C VAL A 112 1.27 -0.99 33.78
N PHE A 113 1.47 0.26 33.34
CA PHE A 113 2.76 0.96 33.35
C PHE A 113 2.86 2.06 34.39
N LYS A 114 1.90 2.15 35.35
CA LYS A 114 1.84 3.20 36.36
C LYS A 114 3.16 3.52 37.06
N PRO A 115 4.02 2.53 37.44
CA PRO A 115 5.28 2.81 38.11
C PRO A 115 6.31 3.53 37.24
N TRP A 116 6.13 3.53 35.92
CA TRP A 116 7.11 4.03 34.94
C TRP A 116 6.58 5.22 34.15
N VAL A 117 5.32 5.63 34.33
CA VAL A 117 4.73 6.79 33.66
C VAL A 117 4.85 8.02 34.57
N GLU A 118 5.76 8.92 34.22
CA GLU A 118 6.02 10.15 35.03
C GLU A 118 4.85 11.14 34.97
N HIS A 119 4.19 11.24 33.79
CA HIS A 119 3.10 12.19 33.55
C HIS A 119 1.79 11.47 33.15
N PRO A 120 0.93 11.08 34.12
CA PRO A 120 -0.30 10.32 33.83
C PRO A 120 -1.31 11.05 32.93
N LYS A 121 -1.20 12.38 32.82
CA LYS A 121 -2.02 13.21 31.92
C LYS A 121 -1.42 13.38 30.52
N GLY A 122 -0.20 12.84 30.28
CA GLY A 122 0.53 12.91 29.01
C GLY A 122 -0.18 12.22 27.83
N LYS A 123 0.37 12.34 26.64
CA LYS A 123 -0.13 11.63 25.45
C LYS A 123 0.37 10.19 25.44
N LYS A 124 -0.41 9.29 24.83
CA LYS A 124 -0.05 7.89 24.66
C LYS A 124 1.27 7.69 23.89
N ALA A 125 1.54 8.56 22.90
CA ALA A 125 2.79 8.54 22.13
C ALA A 125 4.01 8.88 23.00
N ASP A 126 3.88 9.88 23.88
CA ASP A 126 4.97 10.30 24.77
C ASP A 126 5.33 9.17 25.75
N TRP A 127 4.31 8.44 26.23
CA TRP A 127 4.54 7.27 27.10
C TRP A 127 5.22 6.13 26.36
N LEU A 128 4.80 5.86 25.11
CA LEU A 128 5.44 4.84 24.28
C LEU A 128 6.92 5.14 24.06
N GLU A 129 7.25 6.38 23.70
CA GLU A 129 8.63 6.83 23.52
C GLU A 129 9.45 6.69 24.80
N GLY A 130 8.92 7.15 25.94
CA GLY A 130 9.61 7.07 27.24
C GLY A 130 9.82 5.63 27.75
N LEU A 131 8.97 4.69 27.34
CA LEU A 131 9.04 3.28 27.78
C LEU A 131 9.80 2.38 26.79
N ALA A 132 9.99 2.80 25.54
CA ALA A 132 10.58 1.99 24.47
C ALA A 132 12.00 1.50 24.78
N THR A 133 12.82 2.31 25.46
CA THR A 133 14.18 1.92 25.86
C THR A 133 14.23 0.90 26.99
N ARG A 134 13.18 0.83 27.79
CA ARG A 134 13.09 -0.04 28.97
C ARG A 134 12.45 -1.39 28.64
N PHE A 135 11.49 -1.40 27.72
CA PHE A 135 10.71 -2.58 27.34
C PHE A 135 11.01 -2.94 25.88
N THR A 136 12.15 -3.57 25.65
CA THR A 136 12.63 -3.94 24.31
C THR A 136 12.21 -5.34 23.89
N GLU A 137 11.83 -6.19 24.87
CA GLU A 137 11.48 -7.58 24.63
C GLU A 137 9.99 -7.73 24.27
N SER A 138 9.69 -8.69 23.41
CA SER A 138 8.32 -9.15 23.19
C SER A 138 7.88 -10.08 24.31
N ARG A 139 6.59 -10.04 24.63
CA ARG A 139 5.96 -10.85 25.67
C ARG A 139 4.54 -11.22 25.24
N SER A 140 4.00 -12.30 25.81
CA SER A 140 2.59 -12.64 25.63
C SER A 140 1.69 -11.57 26.25
N PHE A 141 0.44 -11.49 25.77
CA PHE A 141 -0.53 -10.52 26.29
C PHE A 141 -0.78 -10.69 27.81
N ALA A 142 -0.85 -11.94 28.27
CA ALA A 142 -1.01 -12.25 29.70
C ALA A 142 0.19 -11.81 30.56
N GLN A 143 1.43 -11.89 30.00
CA GLN A 143 2.63 -11.39 30.69
C GLN A 143 2.67 -9.86 30.74
N TRP A 144 2.17 -9.19 29.69
CA TRP A 144 2.05 -7.73 29.70
C TRP A 144 0.97 -7.21 30.64
N CYS A 145 -0.16 -7.91 30.68
CA CYS A 145 -1.37 -7.45 31.33
C CYS A 145 -1.96 -8.53 32.29
N PRO A 146 -1.22 -8.95 33.33
CA PRO A 146 -1.66 -10.07 34.18
C PRO A 146 -2.96 -9.78 34.96
N GLY A 147 -3.39 -8.51 35.02
CA GLY A 147 -4.64 -8.09 35.67
C GLY A 147 -5.84 -7.96 34.73
N LEU A 148 -5.68 -8.20 33.42
CA LEU A 148 -6.76 -8.16 32.46
C LEU A 148 -7.21 -9.57 32.09
N ASP A 149 -8.49 -9.87 32.38
CA ASP A 149 -9.13 -11.11 31.93
C ASP A 149 -9.54 -10.99 30.45
N ASP A 150 -8.56 -11.11 29.56
CA ASP A 150 -8.77 -11.02 28.11
C ASP A 150 -7.72 -11.89 27.38
N ALA A 151 -8.07 -12.33 26.19
CA ALA A 151 -7.17 -13.10 25.32
C ALA A 151 -6.79 -12.27 24.09
N LEU A 152 -5.64 -12.63 23.51
CA LEU A 152 -5.17 -12.07 22.26
C LEU A 152 -5.27 -13.12 21.16
N TYR A 153 -5.75 -12.70 20.01
CA TYR A 153 -5.72 -13.47 18.77
C TYR A 153 -4.91 -12.70 17.73
N SER A 154 -3.88 -13.34 17.19
CA SER A 154 -3.02 -12.76 16.18
C SER A 154 -3.19 -13.50 14.85
N LEU A 155 -3.58 -12.79 13.79
CA LEU A 155 -3.69 -13.38 12.45
C LEU A 155 -2.29 -13.70 11.90
N THR A 156 -2.09 -14.93 11.47
CA THR A 156 -0.86 -15.42 10.83
C THR A 156 -0.98 -15.44 9.30
N VAL A 157 -2.22 -15.42 8.78
CA VAL A 157 -2.53 -15.56 7.36
C VAL A 157 -2.75 -14.24 6.63
N MET A 158 -2.41 -13.10 7.24
CA MET A 158 -2.72 -11.81 6.66
C MET A 158 -1.98 -11.58 5.33
N ASP A 159 -0.72 -11.99 5.22
CA ASP A 159 0.06 -11.90 3.98
C ASP A 159 -0.56 -12.72 2.84
N LEU A 160 -1.10 -13.90 3.16
CA LEU A 160 -1.83 -14.72 2.20
C LEU A 160 -3.12 -14.02 1.78
N CYS A 161 -3.89 -13.50 2.73
CA CYS A 161 -5.12 -12.75 2.44
C CYS A 161 -4.83 -11.49 1.61
N ASP A 162 -3.70 -10.82 1.82
CA ASP A 162 -3.27 -9.67 1.02
C ASP A 162 -2.90 -10.06 -0.42
N ARG A 163 -2.31 -11.23 -0.64
CA ARG A 163 -2.09 -11.76 -2.00
C ARG A 163 -3.40 -12.05 -2.72
N LEU A 164 -4.36 -12.70 -2.03
CA LEU A 164 -5.69 -12.93 -2.58
C LEU A 164 -6.41 -11.61 -2.88
N ARG A 165 -6.32 -10.63 -1.98
CA ARG A 165 -6.86 -9.28 -2.15
C ARG A 165 -6.26 -8.57 -3.35
N LEU A 166 -4.93 -8.65 -3.51
CA LEU A 166 -4.23 -8.09 -4.66
C LEU A 166 -4.71 -8.70 -5.98
N MET A 167 -4.84 -10.03 -6.05
CA MET A 167 -5.31 -10.71 -7.24
C MET A 167 -6.76 -10.33 -7.58
N PHE A 168 -7.59 -10.11 -6.56
CA PHE A 168 -8.99 -9.74 -6.76
C PHE A 168 -9.15 -8.28 -7.20
N PHE A 169 -8.59 -7.32 -6.45
CA PHE A 169 -8.75 -5.88 -6.73
C PHE A 169 -7.72 -5.32 -7.72
N GLY A 170 -6.64 -6.03 -8.01
CA GLY A 170 -5.51 -5.51 -8.80
C GLY A 170 -4.72 -4.40 -8.08
N ASN A 171 -4.97 -4.17 -6.79
CA ASN A 171 -4.29 -3.20 -5.95
C ASN A 171 -4.45 -3.53 -4.45
N LEU A 172 -3.72 -2.81 -3.58
CA LEU A 172 -3.82 -2.93 -2.13
C LEU A 172 -4.43 -1.68 -1.44
N HIS A 173 -5.04 -0.76 -2.20
CA HIS A 173 -5.74 0.40 -1.65
C HIS A 173 -7.15 0.03 -1.19
N GLN A 174 -7.80 -0.83 -1.96
CA GLN A 174 -9.11 -1.38 -1.63
C GLN A 174 -8.93 -2.48 -0.61
N ASP A 175 -9.75 -2.45 0.42
CA ASP A 175 -9.78 -3.48 1.45
C ASP A 175 -11.04 -4.35 1.34
N TRP A 176 -11.10 -5.40 2.17
CA TRP A 176 -12.20 -6.33 2.17
C TRP A 176 -13.55 -5.71 2.55
N SER A 177 -13.57 -4.49 3.12
CA SER A 177 -14.79 -3.77 3.46
C SER A 177 -15.49 -3.13 2.25
N GLU A 178 -14.80 -3.00 1.12
CA GLU A 178 -15.38 -2.45 -0.13
C GLU A 178 -16.60 -3.23 -0.64
N PHE A 179 -16.71 -4.51 -0.29
CA PHE A 179 -17.89 -5.31 -0.63
C PHE A 179 -19.18 -4.75 -0.04
N VAL A 180 -19.13 -4.14 1.14
CA VAL A 180 -20.28 -3.49 1.78
C VAL A 180 -20.83 -2.39 0.89
N LEU A 181 -19.96 -1.62 0.26
CA LEU A 181 -20.34 -0.49 -0.59
C LEU A 181 -21.00 -0.96 -1.90
N ALA A 182 -20.57 -2.11 -2.43
CA ALA A 182 -21.19 -2.72 -3.59
C ALA A 182 -22.59 -3.27 -3.27
N ASP A 183 -22.75 -3.94 -2.12
CA ASP A 183 -24.03 -4.51 -1.68
C ASP A 183 -25.05 -3.41 -1.34
N LEU A 184 -24.60 -2.28 -0.81
CA LEU A 184 -25.43 -1.10 -0.58
C LEU A 184 -25.85 -0.37 -1.87
N GLY A 185 -25.34 -0.80 -3.04
CA GLY A 185 -25.59 -0.15 -4.32
C GLY A 185 -24.93 1.22 -4.46
N ILE A 186 -24.00 1.57 -3.54
CA ILE A 186 -23.21 2.81 -3.60
C ILE A 186 -22.26 2.74 -4.81
N TYR A 187 -21.72 1.54 -5.09
CA TYR A 187 -20.95 1.25 -6.29
C TYR A 187 -21.69 0.22 -7.15
N THR A 188 -21.91 0.56 -8.40
CA THR A 188 -22.39 -0.37 -9.44
C THR A 188 -21.24 -0.66 -10.40
N TYR A 189 -20.84 -1.92 -10.49
CA TYR A 189 -19.78 -2.33 -11.41
C TYR A 189 -20.37 -2.86 -12.70
N GLU A 190 -19.79 -2.49 -13.83
CA GLU A 190 -20.14 -3.08 -15.11
C GLU A 190 -19.74 -4.57 -15.14
N LYS A 191 -20.61 -5.40 -15.71
CA LYS A 191 -20.31 -6.80 -15.98
C LYS A 191 -19.40 -6.87 -17.21
N VAL A 192 -18.10 -6.88 -17.00
CA VAL A 192 -17.11 -7.02 -18.05
C VAL A 192 -16.62 -8.46 -18.12
N GLU A 193 -16.59 -9.02 -19.33
CA GLU A 193 -15.92 -10.30 -19.54
C GLU A 193 -14.41 -10.12 -19.46
N PHE A 194 -13.80 -10.71 -18.44
CA PHE A 194 -12.36 -10.69 -18.27
C PHE A 194 -11.76 -11.97 -18.82
N CYS A 195 -10.89 -11.88 -19.80
CA CYS A 195 -10.05 -12.99 -20.25
C CYS A 195 -8.68 -12.95 -19.53
N ALA A 196 -7.92 -14.06 -19.63
CA ALA A 196 -6.60 -14.14 -19.03
C ALA A 196 -5.64 -13.03 -19.53
N GLN A 197 -5.79 -12.61 -20.80
CA GLN A 197 -4.97 -11.56 -21.40
C GLN A 197 -5.28 -10.16 -20.87
N SER A 198 -6.48 -9.92 -20.32
CA SER A 198 -6.88 -8.62 -19.74
C SER A 198 -6.41 -8.43 -18.30
N ARG A 199 -5.83 -9.46 -17.66
CA ARG A 199 -5.33 -9.38 -16.30
C ARG A 199 -4.06 -8.53 -16.22
N GLY A 200 -3.95 -7.67 -15.21
CA GLY A 200 -2.71 -6.95 -14.91
C GLY A 200 -1.61 -7.89 -14.39
N LEU A 201 -2.00 -8.90 -13.61
CA LEU A 201 -1.14 -9.98 -13.11
C LEU A 201 -1.27 -11.17 -14.08
N ARG A 202 -0.20 -11.53 -14.77
CA ARG A 202 -0.19 -12.57 -15.82
C ARG A 202 0.50 -13.84 -15.37
N HIS A 203 1.50 -13.70 -14.51
CA HIS A 203 2.33 -14.77 -13.97
C HIS A 203 2.43 -14.63 -12.45
N ARG A 204 2.81 -15.70 -11.76
CA ARG A 204 3.00 -15.67 -10.30
C ARG A 204 4.03 -14.63 -9.88
N GLU A 205 5.07 -14.47 -10.66
CA GLU A 205 6.14 -13.49 -10.46
C GLU A 205 5.61 -12.05 -10.45
N ASP A 206 4.51 -11.77 -11.15
CA ASP A 206 3.86 -10.45 -11.12
C ASP A 206 3.26 -10.15 -9.74
N VAL A 207 2.68 -11.15 -9.07
CA VAL A 207 2.16 -11.01 -7.70
C VAL A 207 3.30 -10.63 -6.75
N HIS A 208 4.40 -11.38 -6.81
CA HIS A 208 5.59 -11.09 -5.99
C HIS A 208 6.20 -9.74 -6.33
N GLY A 209 6.31 -9.40 -7.62
CA GLY A 209 6.83 -8.13 -8.09
C GLY A 209 5.99 -6.94 -7.63
N PHE A 210 4.65 -7.06 -7.63
CA PHE A 210 3.78 -6.03 -7.11
C PHE A 210 4.01 -5.80 -5.60
N LEU A 211 4.04 -6.88 -4.83
CA LEU A 211 4.25 -6.83 -3.37
C LEU A 211 5.62 -6.25 -3.03
N PHE A 212 6.65 -6.65 -3.76
CA PHE A 212 7.99 -6.10 -3.61
C PHE A 212 8.02 -4.57 -3.82
N LEU A 213 7.44 -4.09 -4.91
CA LEU A 213 7.34 -2.64 -5.17
C LEU A 213 6.48 -1.92 -4.13
N HIS A 214 5.45 -2.59 -3.60
CA HIS A 214 4.63 -2.04 -2.52
C HIS A 214 5.42 -1.91 -1.22
N GLN A 215 6.22 -2.92 -0.87
CA GLN A 215 7.13 -2.87 0.28
C GLN A 215 8.17 -1.76 0.14
N CYS A 216 8.79 -1.60 -1.04
CA CYS A 216 9.70 -0.49 -1.30
C CYS A 216 9.01 0.88 -1.13
N GLN A 217 7.74 1.01 -1.53
CA GLN A 217 6.97 2.21 -1.32
C GLN A 217 6.73 2.47 0.17
N GLN A 218 6.34 1.44 0.92
CA GLN A 218 6.12 1.54 2.38
C GLN A 218 7.41 1.91 3.13
N ALA A 219 8.54 1.28 2.77
CA ALA A 219 9.85 1.59 3.34
C ALA A 219 10.22 3.07 3.10
N PHE A 220 9.99 3.58 1.89
CA PHE A 220 10.20 4.99 1.57
C PHE A 220 9.28 5.91 2.38
N GLU A 221 7.98 5.60 2.50
CA GLU A 221 7.00 6.37 3.26
C GLU A 221 7.27 6.32 4.77
N ALA A 222 7.84 5.23 5.28
CA ALA A 222 8.29 5.09 6.67
C ALA A 222 9.59 5.85 6.97
N GLY A 223 10.28 6.39 5.95
CA GLY A 223 11.53 7.13 6.10
C GLY A 223 12.76 6.25 6.31
N GLU A 224 12.73 5.02 5.80
CA GLU A 224 13.91 4.17 5.77
C GLU A 224 15.05 4.78 4.92
N ALA A 225 16.28 4.29 5.10
CA ALA A 225 17.45 4.79 4.40
C ALA A 225 17.26 4.78 2.87
N LEU A 226 17.23 5.96 2.26
CA LEU A 226 16.89 6.15 0.85
C LEU A 226 17.78 5.32 -0.09
N ASP A 227 19.08 5.24 0.19
CA ASP A 227 20.01 4.45 -0.65
C ASP A 227 19.67 2.95 -0.60
N ALA A 228 19.20 2.43 0.56
CA ALA A 228 18.75 1.04 0.68
C ALA A 228 17.49 0.78 -0.14
N VAL A 229 16.51 1.68 -0.08
CA VAL A 229 15.27 1.60 -0.88
C VAL A 229 15.57 1.66 -2.38
N LEU A 230 16.44 2.58 -2.80
CA LEU A 230 16.84 2.70 -4.21
C LEU A 230 17.63 1.47 -4.69
N ALA A 231 18.49 0.90 -3.85
CA ALA A 231 19.21 -0.32 -4.16
C ALA A 231 18.23 -1.48 -4.40
N GLN A 232 17.22 -1.65 -3.54
CA GLN A 232 16.16 -2.65 -3.73
C GLN A 232 15.41 -2.43 -5.04
N ILE A 233 14.92 -1.20 -5.33
CA ILE A 233 14.19 -0.91 -6.57
C ILE A 233 15.06 -1.17 -7.80
N SER A 234 16.39 -0.97 -7.73
CA SER A 234 17.30 -1.18 -8.84
C SER A 234 17.50 -2.66 -9.19
N THR A 235 17.30 -3.58 -8.24
CA THR A 235 17.36 -5.03 -8.52
C THR A 235 16.08 -5.56 -9.17
N PHE A 236 15.01 -4.77 -9.16
CA PHE A 236 13.73 -5.20 -9.71
C PHE A 236 13.76 -5.16 -11.24
N ALA A 237 13.48 -6.31 -11.84
CA ALA A 237 13.34 -6.48 -13.29
C ALA A 237 12.01 -7.19 -13.58
N THR A 238 11.31 -6.77 -14.61
CA THR A 238 10.05 -7.36 -15.04
C THR A 238 9.82 -7.12 -16.53
N ASP A 239 9.17 -8.06 -17.20
CA ASP A 239 8.64 -7.93 -18.56
C ASP A 239 7.18 -7.44 -18.57
N ASN A 240 6.55 -7.32 -17.40
CA ASN A 240 5.19 -6.82 -17.26
C ASN A 240 5.15 -5.28 -17.33
N PRO A 241 4.58 -4.69 -18.41
CA PRO A 241 4.55 -3.24 -18.59
C PRO A 241 3.79 -2.50 -17.48
N TRP A 242 2.83 -3.18 -16.85
CA TRP A 242 2.05 -2.60 -15.76
C TRP A 242 2.89 -2.46 -14.48
N LEU A 243 3.72 -3.46 -14.16
CA LEU A 243 4.66 -3.39 -13.03
C LEU A 243 5.80 -2.40 -13.32
N GLU A 244 6.32 -2.38 -14.55
CA GLU A 244 7.35 -1.40 -14.93
C GLU A 244 6.83 0.04 -14.79
N LYS A 245 5.59 0.30 -15.22
CA LYS A 245 4.95 1.61 -14.99
C LYS A 245 4.82 1.95 -13.51
N ARG A 246 4.54 0.94 -12.65
CA ARG A 246 4.46 1.10 -11.21
C ARG A 246 5.83 1.42 -10.60
N ARG A 247 6.89 0.71 -11.01
CA ARG A 247 8.28 0.98 -10.64
C ARG A 247 8.69 2.41 -11.03
N ALA A 248 8.42 2.78 -12.26
CA ALA A 248 8.72 4.12 -12.76
C ALA A 248 7.97 5.22 -11.98
N LYS A 249 6.69 4.99 -11.61
CA LYS A 249 5.92 5.91 -10.77
C LYS A 249 6.53 6.07 -9.38
N LEU A 250 6.98 4.98 -8.76
CA LEU A 250 7.63 5.01 -7.45
C LEU A 250 8.94 5.81 -7.51
N LEU A 251 9.80 5.55 -8.50
CA LEU A 251 11.02 6.33 -8.73
C LEU A 251 10.70 7.81 -8.94
N PHE A 252 9.65 8.14 -9.70
CA PHE A 252 9.22 9.53 -9.89
C PHE A 252 8.81 10.21 -8.57
N GLN A 253 8.07 9.51 -7.70
CA GLN A 253 7.65 10.02 -6.39
C GLN A 253 8.87 10.27 -5.49
N ILE A 254 9.81 9.32 -5.44
CA ILE A 254 11.05 9.45 -4.67
C ILE A 254 11.89 10.64 -5.20
N GLY A 255 12.11 10.72 -6.51
CA GLY A 255 12.85 11.82 -7.14
C GLY A 255 12.19 13.18 -6.85
N HIS A 256 10.85 13.23 -6.83
CA HIS A 256 10.12 14.45 -6.49
C HIS A 256 10.27 14.85 -5.00
N ALA A 257 10.32 13.89 -4.09
CA ALA A 257 10.60 14.15 -2.68
C ALA A 257 12.01 14.71 -2.49
N CYS A 258 13.03 14.08 -3.10
CA CYS A 258 14.42 14.57 -3.06
C CYS A 258 14.55 15.98 -3.67
N GLU A 259 13.86 16.25 -4.79
CA GLU A 259 13.83 17.60 -5.38
C GLU A 259 13.27 18.65 -4.41
N ARG A 260 12.22 18.29 -3.65
CA ARG A 260 11.62 19.19 -2.65
C ARG A 260 12.52 19.41 -1.45
N SER A 261 13.27 18.40 -1.02
CA SER A 261 14.27 18.48 0.06
C SER A 261 15.60 19.12 -0.38
N ALA A 262 15.68 19.60 -1.62
CA ALA A 262 16.88 20.17 -2.23
C ALA A 262 18.06 19.19 -2.40
N GLU A 263 17.81 17.90 -2.31
CA GLU A 263 18.78 16.84 -2.61
C GLU A 263 18.90 16.62 -4.13
N LEU A 264 19.40 17.66 -4.83
CA LEU A 264 19.33 17.75 -6.29
C LEU A 264 20.13 16.67 -7.00
N ASP A 265 21.30 16.29 -6.46
CA ASP A 265 22.15 15.24 -7.06
C ASP A 265 21.45 13.87 -7.01
N VAL A 266 20.77 13.58 -5.92
CA VAL A 266 19.97 12.35 -5.77
C VAL A 266 18.78 12.38 -6.72
N ALA A 267 18.03 13.48 -6.75
CA ALA A 267 16.91 13.66 -7.67
C ALA A 267 17.32 13.51 -9.14
N GLN A 268 18.47 14.07 -9.52
CA GLN A 268 19.03 13.94 -10.86
C GLN A 268 19.31 12.48 -11.23
N ARG A 269 19.99 11.72 -10.33
CA ARG A 269 20.27 10.30 -10.55
C ARG A 269 18.98 9.50 -10.75
N ILE A 270 17.98 9.74 -9.90
CA ILE A 270 16.69 9.04 -9.96
C ILE A 270 15.94 9.36 -11.26
N TYR A 271 15.83 10.63 -11.63
CA TYR A 271 15.10 11.01 -12.84
C TYR A 271 15.77 10.52 -14.13
N ARG A 272 17.09 10.31 -14.14
CA ARG A 272 17.78 9.68 -15.28
C ARG A 272 17.38 8.21 -15.48
N LEU A 273 17.03 7.51 -14.42
CA LEU A 273 16.60 6.10 -14.45
C LEU A 273 15.07 5.95 -14.58
N CYS A 274 14.34 7.06 -14.52
CA CYS A 274 12.88 7.05 -14.42
C CYS A 274 12.23 7.23 -15.79
N ALA A 275 11.53 6.19 -16.26
CA ALA A 275 10.75 6.24 -17.49
C ALA A 275 9.30 6.76 -17.29
N TYR A 276 8.96 7.28 -16.09
CA TYR A 276 7.62 7.81 -15.83
C TYR A 276 7.38 9.12 -16.60
N PRO A 277 6.20 9.30 -17.22
CA PRO A 277 5.89 10.53 -17.95
C PRO A 277 6.11 11.79 -17.09
N GLY A 278 6.86 12.74 -17.65
CA GLY A 278 7.23 13.99 -16.98
C GLY A 278 8.54 13.94 -16.18
N ALA A 279 9.16 12.77 -15.97
CA ALA A 279 10.47 12.67 -15.31
C ALA A 279 11.54 13.48 -16.04
N ARG A 280 11.54 13.43 -17.39
CA ARG A 280 12.46 14.23 -18.23
C ARG A 280 12.28 15.73 -18.02
N SER A 281 11.07 16.22 -17.92
CA SER A 281 10.78 17.64 -17.61
C SER A 281 11.27 18.05 -16.22
N ARG A 282 11.19 17.12 -15.23
CA ARG A 282 11.74 17.34 -13.88
C ARG A 282 13.26 17.34 -13.89
N LEU A 283 13.88 16.43 -14.64
CA LEU A 283 15.33 16.39 -14.79
C LEU A 283 15.89 17.69 -15.37
N ILE A 284 15.26 18.23 -16.42
CA ILE A 284 15.64 19.55 -16.98
C ILE A 284 15.58 20.62 -15.89
N ARG A 285 14.53 20.63 -15.06
CA ARG A 285 14.38 21.59 -13.97
C ARG A 285 15.44 21.42 -12.87
N VAL A 286 15.79 20.19 -12.53
CA VAL A 286 16.85 19.90 -11.55
C VAL A 286 18.20 20.40 -12.05
N LEU A 287 18.53 20.11 -13.32
CA LEU A 287 19.77 20.61 -13.95
C LEU A 287 19.81 22.15 -13.97
N GLU A 288 18.69 22.84 -14.26
CA GLU A 288 18.63 24.31 -14.14
C GLU A 288 18.92 24.80 -12.72
N ARG A 289 18.40 24.10 -11.68
CA ARG A 289 18.63 24.46 -10.28
C ARG A 289 20.07 24.20 -9.83
N GLN A 290 20.76 23.25 -10.47
CA GLN A 290 22.18 22.95 -10.28
C GLN A 290 23.09 23.87 -11.14
N GLU A 291 22.48 24.78 -11.91
CA GLU A 291 23.17 25.68 -12.85
C GLU A 291 23.89 24.95 -14.01
N ASP A 292 23.60 23.67 -14.19
CA ASP A 292 24.09 22.89 -15.35
C ASP A 292 23.22 23.17 -16.58
N TYR A 293 23.29 24.41 -17.05
CA TYR A 293 22.49 24.88 -18.18
C TYR A 293 22.84 24.17 -19.50
N ALA A 294 24.07 23.67 -19.64
CA ALA A 294 24.52 22.98 -20.84
C ALA A 294 23.82 21.60 -20.95
N GLN A 295 23.80 20.79 -19.90
CA GLN A 295 23.09 19.53 -19.89
C GLN A 295 21.57 19.74 -19.97
N ALA A 296 21.04 20.73 -19.27
CA ALA A 296 19.61 21.09 -19.34
C ALA A 296 19.20 21.45 -20.78
N MET A 297 20.00 22.21 -21.49
CA MET A 297 19.77 22.59 -22.89
C MET A 297 19.81 21.37 -23.82
N ALA A 298 20.84 20.53 -23.70
CA ALA A 298 20.97 19.33 -24.52
C ALA A 298 19.74 18.41 -24.36
N LEU A 299 19.30 18.20 -23.11
CA LEU A 299 18.13 17.39 -22.82
C LEU A 299 16.84 18.03 -23.33
N ALA A 300 16.68 19.36 -23.17
CA ALA A 300 15.51 20.08 -23.67
C ALA A 300 15.42 20.07 -25.20
N CYS A 301 16.54 20.18 -25.90
CA CYS A 301 16.60 20.06 -27.38
C CYS A 301 16.20 18.64 -27.81
N ALA A 302 16.74 17.60 -27.18
CA ALA A 302 16.34 16.23 -27.47
C ALA A 302 14.83 15.99 -27.20
N ALA A 303 14.30 16.53 -26.10
CA ALA A 303 12.88 16.47 -25.80
C ALA A 303 12.01 17.22 -26.83
N GLN A 304 12.50 18.31 -27.39
CA GLN A 304 11.80 19.07 -28.43
C GLN A 304 11.63 18.27 -29.72
N GLN A 305 12.62 17.43 -30.09
CA GLN A 305 12.56 16.56 -31.29
C GLN A 305 11.49 15.47 -31.13
N ALA A 306 11.35 14.91 -29.93
CA ALA A 306 10.40 13.83 -29.61
C ALA A 306 9.71 14.09 -28.27
N PRO A 307 8.72 14.99 -28.20
CA PRO A 307 8.04 15.32 -26.96
C PRO A 307 7.10 14.18 -26.54
N GLU A 308 7.16 13.79 -25.26
CA GLU A 308 6.33 12.73 -24.67
C GLU A 308 4.85 13.11 -24.56
N SER A 309 4.56 14.40 -24.46
CA SER A 309 3.20 14.90 -24.26
C SER A 309 3.02 16.35 -24.70
N ALA A 310 1.75 16.79 -24.82
CA ALA A 310 1.42 18.20 -25.01
C ALA A 310 1.91 19.07 -23.84
N ALA A 311 1.85 18.56 -22.62
CA ALA A 311 2.34 19.26 -21.43
C ALA A 311 3.85 19.50 -21.49
N GLU A 312 4.63 18.49 -21.90
CA GLU A 312 6.07 18.64 -22.11
C GLU A 312 6.37 19.66 -23.21
N ARG A 313 5.63 19.62 -24.32
CA ARG A 313 5.78 20.59 -25.40
C ARG A 313 5.58 22.02 -24.90
N GLN A 314 4.57 22.25 -24.06
CA GLN A 314 4.34 23.56 -23.40
C GLN A 314 5.45 23.94 -22.43
N HIS A 315 5.99 22.97 -21.71
CA HIS A 315 7.12 23.19 -20.80
C HIS A 315 8.36 23.65 -21.58
N LEU A 316 8.70 22.97 -22.66
CA LEU A 316 9.85 23.27 -23.50
C LEU A 316 9.79 24.66 -24.14
N LEU A 317 8.61 25.13 -24.56
CA LEU A 317 8.42 26.50 -25.06
C LEU A 317 8.83 27.58 -24.05
N ARG A 318 8.76 27.30 -22.76
CA ARG A 318 9.16 28.20 -21.68
C ARG A 318 10.60 28.05 -21.28
N VAL A 319 11.10 26.82 -21.28
CA VAL A 319 12.44 26.46 -20.80
C VAL A 319 13.52 26.83 -21.81
N LEU A 320 13.38 26.48 -23.09
CA LEU A 320 14.38 26.71 -24.12
C LEU A 320 14.83 28.19 -24.24
N PRO A 321 13.91 29.19 -24.31
CA PRO A 321 14.35 30.59 -24.35
C PRO A 321 15.09 31.04 -23.08
N ARG A 322 14.74 30.46 -21.93
CA ARG A 322 15.37 30.76 -20.65
C ARG A 322 16.79 30.20 -20.60
N LEU A 323 16.97 28.94 -20.99
CA LEU A 323 18.27 28.25 -21.05
C LEU A 323 19.22 28.96 -22.03
N ARG A 324 18.74 29.33 -23.22
CA ARG A 324 19.56 30.11 -24.20
C ARG A 324 20.10 31.39 -23.58
N ARG A 325 19.24 32.15 -22.89
CA ARG A 325 19.66 33.36 -22.23
C ARG A 325 20.72 33.09 -21.15
N LYS A 326 20.60 32.01 -20.39
CA LYS A 326 21.57 31.60 -19.37
C LYS A 326 22.93 31.20 -19.97
N LEU A 327 22.92 30.64 -21.18
CA LEU A 327 24.11 30.26 -21.94
C LEU A 327 24.69 31.40 -22.77
N GLY A 328 24.08 32.60 -22.76
CA GLY A 328 24.55 33.73 -23.56
C GLY A 328 24.26 33.59 -25.09
N GLU A 329 23.36 32.66 -25.46
CA GLU A 329 22.99 32.45 -26.86
C GLU A 329 21.99 33.50 -27.36
N PRO A 330 21.95 33.78 -28.68
CA PRO A 330 21.00 34.70 -29.28
C PRO A 330 19.54 34.28 -29.00
N ALA A 331 18.69 35.27 -28.72
CA ALA A 331 17.27 35.00 -28.53
C ALA A 331 16.61 34.43 -29.77
N LEU A 332 15.72 33.44 -29.60
CA LEU A 332 14.89 32.95 -30.70
C LEU A 332 14.01 34.07 -31.26
N PRO A 333 13.79 34.12 -32.56
CA PRO A 333 12.81 35.05 -33.14
C PRO A 333 11.45 34.85 -32.48
N LYS A 334 10.83 35.94 -32.02
CA LYS A 334 9.48 35.88 -31.41
C LYS A 334 8.51 35.30 -32.42
N ALA A 335 7.87 34.19 -32.05
CA ALA A 335 6.78 33.64 -32.86
C ALA A 335 5.72 34.75 -33.03
N LYS A 336 5.30 34.98 -34.27
CA LYS A 336 4.20 35.90 -34.55
C LYS A 336 2.93 35.41 -33.78
N PRO A 337 2.23 36.27 -33.04
CA PRO A 337 1.01 35.85 -32.37
C PRO A 337 0.05 35.28 -33.41
N ARG A 338 -0.46 34.07 -33.16
CA ARG A 338 -1.54 33.52 -33.97
C ARG A 338 -2.75 34.45 -33.83
N THR A 339 -3.23 34.99 -34.95
CA THR A 339 -4.51 35.69 -35.02
C THR A 339 -5.57 34.69 -34.59
N VAL A 340 -6.22 34.94 -33.47
CA VAL A 340 -7.37 34.15 -33.04
C VAL A 340 -8.49 34.49 -34.01
N THR A 341 -8.83 33.60 -34.95
CA THR A 341 -10.02 33.68 -35.75
C THR A 341 -11.19 33.49 -34.77
N ARG A 342 -11.94 34.55 -34.48
CA ARG A 342 -13.25 34.44 -33.85
C ARG A 342 -14.10 33.62 -34.80
N LEU A 343 -14.66 32.52 -34.34
CA LEU A 343 -15.79 31.86 -34.93
C LEU A 343 -16.98 32.73 -34.57
N ASP A 344 -17.55 33.42 -35.56
CA ASP A 344 -18.85 34.12 -35.45
C ASP A 344 -19.98 33.10 -35.31
#